data_b0be9c6fc10d2855fcda716b8b111a92
#
_entry.id   b0be9c6fc10d2855fcda716b8b111a92
#
_cell.length_a   1.000
_cell.length_b   1.000
_cell.length_c   1.000
_cell.angle_alpha   90.00
_cell.angle_beta   90.00
_cell.angle_gamma   90.00
#
_symmetry.space_group_name_H-M   'P 1'
#
loop_
_entity.id
_entity.type
_entity.pdbx_description
1 polymer ?
#
loop_
_entity_poly.entity_id
_entity_poly.type
_entity_poly.pdbx_seq_one_letter_code
_entity_poly.pdbx_strand_id
1 'polypeptide(L)'
;MKLLVCISKAPDTTSKIAFTDGDTKFDENGVQYIVNPYDEWYALVRALELTEANGGTVTTITVGTTTDDPTIRKALAIGATDAVRVDAEAKDPYFVAKQIAEYAKANSFDIVLTGKETINYNGAQIGSMVAEMLDQPFVSLAQKLEVSGNTATLERDVPGGAEVVEVNTPFVLSAAKGMAEQRIPNMRGIMAARTKALNVIPAIETAELTSIVSYSMPPAKSESKYIDADKMTELVEILHNEAKVI
;
A
#
# COMPACT_ATOMS: atom_id res chain seq x y z
N MET A 1 19.87 -3.52 -10.08
CA MET A 1 19.15 -3.27 -8.83
C MET A 1 18.02 -4.27 -8.71
N LYS A 2 17.81 -4.86 -7.55
CA LYS A 2 16.77 -5.87 -7.29
C LYS A 2 15.79 -5.32 -6.25
N LEU A 3 14.57 -5.02 -6.67
CA LEU A 3 13.56 -4.34 -5.87
C LEU A 3 12.40 -5.26 -5.54
N LEU A 4 11.94 -5.25 -4.28
CA LEU A 4 10.74 -5.94 -3.82
C LEU A 4 9.65 -4.90 -3.55
N VAL A 5 8.48 -5.06 -4.14
CA VAL A 5 7.33 -4.17 -3.93
C VAL A 5 6.18 -4.95 -3.31
N CYS A 6 5.73 -4.53 -2.16
CA CYS A 6 4.59 -5.12 -1.47
C CYS A 6 3.29 -4.59 -2.09
N ILE A 7 2.44 -5.52 -2.55
CA ILE A 7 1.16 -5.22 -3.19
C ILE A 7 0.04 -5.95 -2.48
N SER A 8 -1.03 -5.25 -2.20
CA SER A 8 -2.26 -5.81 -1.66
C SER A 8 -3.48 -5.44 -2.51
N LYS A 9 -4.59 -6.14 -2.32
CA LYS A 9 -5.86 -5.75 -2.91
C LYS A 9 -6.65 -4.87 -1.94
N ALA A 10 -7.42 -3.95 -2.49
CA ALA A 10 -8.42 -3.19 -1.75
C ALA A 10 -9.74 -3.18 -2.52
N PRO A 11 -10.89 -3.07 -1.86
CA PRO A 11 -12.13 -2.80 -2.54
C PRO A 11 -12.02 -1.51 -3.36
N ASP A 12 -12.59 -1.50 -4.57
CA ASP A 12 -12.67 -0.27 -5.36
C ASP A 12 -13.35 0.84 -4.54
N THR A 13 -12.90 2.07 -4.69
CA THR A 13 -13.36 3.23 -3.89
C THR A 13 -14.84 3.55 -4.07
N THR A 14 -15.49 2.99 -5.09
CA THR A 14 -16.93 3.09 -5.35
C THR A 14 -17.73 1.93 -4.76
N SER A 15 -17.07 0.94 -4.14
CA SER A 15 -17.73 -0.22 -3.56
C SER A 15 -18.63 0.18 -2.39
N LYS A 16 -19.80 -0.43 -2.32
CA LYS A 16 -20.67 -0.32 -1.15
C LYS A 16 -20.08 -1.17 -0.02
N ILE A 17 -19.77 -0.55 1.10
CA ILE A 17 -19.28 -1.24 2.28
C ILE A 17 -20.46 -1.84 3.05
N ALA A 18 -20.41 -3.13 3.29
CA ALA A 18 -21.38 -3.86 4.11
C ALA A 18 -20.65 -4.97 4.90
N PHE A 19 -21.30 -5.48 5.93
CA PHE A 19 -20.75 -6.53 6.79
C PHE A 19 -21.72 -7.69 6.92
N THR A 20 -21.19 -8.89 7.16
CA THR A 20 -21.94 -10.14 7.36
C THR A 20 -21.50 -10.84 8.64
N ASP A 21 -22.12 -11.99 8.94
CA ASP A 21 -21.83 -12.84 10.10
C ASP A 21 -21.88 -12.06 11.43
N GLY A 22 -22.92 -11.22 11.60
CA GLY A 22 -23.06 -10.39 12.80
C GLY A 22 -21.99 -9.31 12.90
N ASP A 23 -21.67 -8.69 11.78
CA ASP A 23 -20.67 -7.62 11.65
C ASP A 23 -19.22 -8.06 11.95
N THR A 24 -18.94 -9.35 11.84
CA THR A 24 -17.55 -9.87 12.03
C THR A 24 -16.77 -10.04 10.73
N LYS A 25 -17.45 -9.96 9.57
CA LYS A 25 -16.82 -10.09 8.26
C LYS A 25 -17.26 -9.01 7.29
N PHE A 26 -16.31 -8.59 6.45
CA PHE A 26 -16.62 -7.73 5.30
C PHE A 26 -17.44 -8.53 4.27
N ASP A 27 -18.51 -7.93 3.73
CA ASP A 27 -19.31 -8.55 2.66
C ASP A 27 -18.63 -8.32 1.31
N GLU A 28 -18.04 -9.38 0.76
CA GLU A 28 -17.34 -9.35 -0.54
C GLU A 28 -18.28 -9.51 -1.74
N ASN A 29 -19.59 -9.69 -1.53
CA ASN A 29 -20.53 -9.89 -2.63
C ASN A 29 -20.62 -8.66 -3.54
N GLY A 30 -20.28 -8.85 -4.82
CA GLY A 30 -20.30 -7.79 -5.82
C GLY A 30 -19.20 -6.75 -5.68
N VAL A 31 -18.23 -6.96 -4.80
CA VAL A 31 -17.09 -6.06 -4.61
C VAL A 31 -16.06 -6.28 -5.72
N GLN A 32 -15.71 -5.20 -6.42
CA GLN A 32 -14.58 -5.19 -7.32
C GLN A 32 -13.30 -4.85 -6.54
N TYR A 33 -12.26 -5.67 -6.69
CA TYR A 33 -10.97 -5.42 -6.08
C TYR A 33 -9.99 -4.76 -7.05
N ILE A 34 -9.18 -3.87 -6.52
CA ILE A 34 -8.12 -3.16 -7.25
C ILE A 34 -6.79 -3.32 -6.52
N VAL A 35 -5.68 -3.08 -7.22
CA VAL A 35 -4.39 -2.82 -6.56
C VAL A 35 -4.60 -1.67 -5.60
N ASN A 36 -4.10 -1.81 -4.38
CA ASN A 36 -4.26 -0.75 -3.39
C ASN A 36 -3.82 0.58 -4.00
N PRO A 37 -4.75 1.53 -4.17
CA PRO A 37 -4.47 2.76 -4.90
C PRO A 37 -3.56 3.68 -4.09
N TYR A 38 -2.95 4.63 -4.78
CA TYR A 38 -2.00 5.59 -4.23
C TYR A 38 -0.70 4.91 -3.78
N ASP A 39 -0.47 4.72 -2.52
CA ASP A 39 0.82 4.46 -1.91
C ASP A 39 1.55 3.22 -2.46
N GLU A 40 0.89 2.06 -2.51
CA GLU A 40 1.48 0.83 -3.10
C GLU A 40 1.66 0.95 -4.63
N TRP A 41 0.73 1.62 -5.29
CA TRP A 41 0.85 1.85 -6.73
C TRP A 41 2.00 2.80 -7.04
N TYR A 42 2.19 3.85 -6.25
CA TYR A 42 3.34 4.76 -6.41
C TYR A 42 4.67 4.04 -6.12
N ALA A 43 4.70 3.19 -5.09
CA ALA A 43 5.86 2.33 -4.80
C ALA A 43 6.23 1.46 -6.01
N LEU A 44 5.23 0.81 -6.63
CA LEU A 44 5.43 0.00 -7.82
C LEU A 44 5.96 0.82 -9.01
N VAL A 45 5.34 1.95 -9.29
CA VAL A 45 5.76 2.79 -10.43
C VAL A 45 7.17 3.33 -10.20
N ARG A 46 7.50 3.80 -8.99
CA ARG A 46 8.86 4.28 -8.69
C ARG A 46 9.92 3.19 -8.83
N ALA A 47 9.62 1.98 -8.36
CA ALA A 47 10.51 0.84 -8.55
C ALA A 47 10.75 0.55 -10.05
N LEU A 48 9.73 0.66 -10.88
CA LEU A 48 9.85 0.48 -12.33
C LEU A 48 10.71 1.58 -12.97
N GLU A 49 10.47 2.84 -12.62
CA GLU A 49 11.27 3.98 -13.13
C GLU A 49 12.76 3.82 -12.80
N LEU A 50 13.08 3.42 -11.57
CA LEU A 50 14.46 3.17 -11.13
C LEU A 50 15.11 2.04 -11.93
N THR A 51 14.41 0.93 -12.17
CA THR A 51 14.95 -0.20 -12.90
C THR A 51 14.98 0.03 -14.41
N GLU A 52 14.07 0.83 -14.98
CA GLU A 52 14.09 1.27 -16.37
C GLU A 52 15.31 2.18 -16.64
N ALA A 53 15.68 3.03 -15.67
CA ALA A 53 16.83 3.94 -15.82
C ALA A 53 18.18 3.27 -15.56
N ASN A 54 18.26 2.39 -14.55
CA ASN A 54 19.52 1.86 -14.06
C ASN A 54 19.72 0.36 -14.30
N GLY A 55 18.74 -0.29 -14.91
CA GLY A 55 18.70 -1.75 -15.03
C GLY A 55 18.31 -2.44 -13.72
N GLY A 56 17.82 -3.66 -13.82
CA GLY A 56 17.44 -4.47 -12.67
C GLY A 56 16.09 -5.15 -12.84
N THR A 57 15.52 -5.60 -11.71
CA THR A 57 14.25 -6.32 -11.66
C THR A 57 13.35 -5.81 -10.55
N VAL A 58 12.06 -5.85 -10.81
CA VAL A 58 11.01 -5.54 -9.82
C VAL A 58 10.18 -6.80 -9.61
N THR A 59 10.29 -7.38 -8.42
CA THR A 59 9.43 -8.47 -7.96
C THR A 59 8.32 -7.90 -7.09
N THR A 60 7.08 -8.26 -7.35
CA THR A 60 5.98 -7.93 -6.42
C THR A 60 5.72 -9.09 -5.47
N ILE A 61 5.35 -8.79 -4.23
CA ILE A 61 4.95 -9.79 -3.24
C ILE A 61 3.58 -9.47 -2.66
N THR A 62 2.74 -10.49 -2.57
CA THR A 62 1.41 -10.42 -1.97
C THR A 62 1.24 -11.59 -1.01
N VAL A 63 0.80 -11.33 0.20
CA VAL A 63 0.29 -12.35 1.12
C VAL A 63 -1.22 -12.41 0.92
N GLY A 64 -1.68 -13.53 0.35
CA GLY A 64 -3.09 -13.63 -0.05
C GLY A 64 -3.42 -14.98 -0.66
N THR A 65 -4.67 -15.16 -1.00
CA THR A 65 -5.20 -16.38 -1.62
C THR A 65 -5.29 -16.26 -3.14
N THR A 66 -5.82 -17.26 -3.81
CA THR A 66 -6.06 -17.24 -5.27
C THR A 66 -6.99 -16.08 -5.69
N THR A 67 -7.79 -15.55 -4.79
CA THR A 67 -8.65 -14.37 -5.06
C THR A 67 -7.85 -13.09 -5.28
N ASP A 68 -6.57 -13.06 -4.91
CA ASP A 68 -5.66 -11.92 -5.11
C ASP A 68 -4.95 -11.96 -6.47
N ASP A 69 -4.96 -13.10 -7.17
CA ASP A 69 -4.26 -13.27 -8.45
C ASP A 69 -4.62 -12.21 -9.51
N PRO A 70 -5.89 -11.78 -9.68
CA PRO A 70 -6.21 -10.71 -10.64
C PRO A 70 -5.51 -9.39 -10.33
N THR A 71 -5.38 -9.03 -9.04
CA THR A 71 -4.67 -7.83 -8.57
C THR A 71 -3.17 -7.95 -8.83
N ILE A 72 -2.59 -9.11 -8.54
CA ILE A 72 -1.18 -9.39 -8.83
C ILE A 72 -0.90 -9.33 -10.34
N ARG A 73 -1.79 -9.89 -11.17
CA ARG A 73 -1.69 -9.80 -12.63
C ARG A 73 -1.76 -8.35 -13.13
N LYS A 74 -2.51 -7.49 -12.45
CA LYS A 74 -2.54 -6.05 -12.78
C LYS A 74 -1.18 -5.38 -12.48
N ALA A 75 -0.54 -5.70 -11.36
CA ALA A 75 0.82 -5.21 -11.05
C ALA A 75 1.85 -5.69 -12.12
N LEU A 76 1.76 -6.95 -12.55
CA LEU A 76 2.57 -7.47 -13.67
C LEU A 76 2.31 -6.75 -14.99
N ALA A 77 1.05 -6.33 -15.24
CA ALA A 77 0.67 -5.58 -16.44
C ALA A 77 1.17 -4.13 -16.42
N ILE A 78 1.29 -3.51 -15.24
CA ILE A 78 1.87 -2.19 -15.06
C ILE A 78 3.37 -2.21 -15.41
N GLY A 79 4.06 -3.33 -15.12
CA GLY A 79 5.45 -3.47 -15.53
C GLY A 79 6.30 -4.44 -14.72
N ALA A 80 5.87 -4.88 -13.54
CA ALA A 80 6.67 -5.77 -12.69
C ALA A 80 7.24 -6.96 -13.48
N THR A 81 8.47 -7.35 -13.15
CA THR A 81 9.20 -8.43 -13.85
C THR A 81 8.54 -9.78 -13.57
N ASP A 82 8.29 -10.04 -12.30
CA ASP A 82 7.63 -11.23 -11.78
C ASP A 82 6.85 -10.93 -10.53
N ALA A 83 6.15 -11.92 -10.01
CA ALA A 83 5.38 -11.79 -8.78
C ALA A 83 5.49 -13.05 -7.93
N VAL A 84 5.35 -12.84 -6.63
CA VAL A 84 5.27 -13.89 -5.63
C VAL A 84 3.97 -13.74 -4.84
N ARG A 85 3.25 -14.82 -4.67
CA ARG A 85 2.12 -14.90 -3.75
C ARG A 85 2.44 -15.90 -2.64
N VAL A 86 2.41 -15.42 -1.41
CA VAL A 86 2.43 -16.28 -0.23
C VAL A 86 1.00 -16.78 -0.01
N ASP A 87 0.80 -18.09 -0.13
CA ASP A 87 -0.53 -18.71 -0.13
C ASP A 87 -1.11 -18.83 1.28
N ALA A 88 -1.68 -17.73 1.75
CA ALA A 88 -2.37 -17.66 3.04
C ALA A 88 -3.32 -16.47 3.09
N GLU A 89 -4.33 -16.52 3.94
CA GLU A 89 -5.09 -15.34 4.31
C GLU A 89 -4.18 -14.33 5.04
N ALA A 90 -4.31 -13.05 4.70
CA ALA A 90 -3.62 -11.97 5.40
C ALA A 90 -4.31 -11.73 6.75
N LYS A 91 -3.86 -12.41 7.81
CA LYS A 91 -4.51 -12.43 9.12
C LYS A 91 -4.37 -11.09 9.84
N ASP A 92 -3.13 -10.71 10.13
CA ASP A 92 -2.82 -9.44 10.80
C ASP A 92 -1.51 -8.83 10.23
N PRO A 93 -1.19 -7.57 10.58
CA PRO A 93 0.02 -6.92 10.06
C PRO A 93 1.32 -7.65 10.42
N TYR A 94 1.41 -8.26 11.60
CA TYR A 94 2.59 -9.01 12.02
C TYR A 94 2.77 -10.28 11.18
N PHE A 95 1.69 -11.03 10.97
CA PHE A 95 1.70 -12.21 10.11
C PHE A 95 2.19 -11.85 8.70
N VAL A 96 1.59 -10.80 8.10
CA VAL A 96 1.94 -10.33 6.74
C VAL A 96 3.41 -9.89 6.68
N ALA A 97 3.84 -9.04 7.62
CA ALA A 97 5.22 -8.55 7.66
C ALA A 97 6.24 -9.69 7.79
N LYS A 98 5.93 -10.71 8.60
CA LYS A 98 6.80 -11.87 8.79
C LYS A 98 6.96 -12.68 7.51
N GLN A 99 5.87 -12.92 6.76
CA GLN A 99 5.94 -13.60 5.46
C GLN A 99 6.83 -12.84 4.47
N ILE A 100 6.63 -11.53 4.38
CA ILE A 100 7.42 -10.65 3.48
C ILE A 100 8.90 -10.65 3.88
N ALA A 101 9.19 -10.48 5.15
CA ALA A 101 10.57 -10.41 5.66
C ALA A 101 11.34 -11.71 5.41
N GLU A 102 10.74 -12.87 5.66
CA GLU A 102 11.40 -14.16 5.42
C GLU A 102 11.66 -14.40 3.92
N TYR A 103 10.73 -14.02 3.06
CA TYR A 103 10.98 -14.06 1.62
C TYR A 103 12.11 -13.11 1.22
N ALA A 104 12.11 -11.89 1.75
CA ALA A 104 13.15 -10.90 1.46
C ALA A 104 14.54 -11.35 1.92
N LYS A 105 14.65 -11.95 3.11
CA LYS A 105 15.91 -12.55 3.62
C LYS A 105 16.46 -13.62 2.70
N ALA A 106 15.59 -14.51 2.24
CA ALA A 106 16.01 -15.62 1.38
C ALA A 106 16.47 -15.19 -0.02
N ASN A 107 16.05 -14.02 -0.48
CA ASN A 107 16.24 -13.57 -1.87
C ASN A 107 17.14 -12.34 -2.03
N SER A 108 17.50 -11.65 -0.98
CA SER A 108 18.38 -10.47 -0.96
C SER A 108 17.94 -9.38 -1.96
N PHE A 109 17.24 -8.38 -1.47
CA PHE A 109 16.80 -7.21 -2.24
C PHE A 109 17.59 -5.97 -1.82
N ASP A 110 17.80 -5.06 -2.76
CA ASP A 110 18.47 -3.78 -2.49
C ASP A 110 17.52 -2.81 -1.76
N ILE A 111 16.23 -2.80 -2.16
CA ILE A 111 15.21 -1.99 -1.52
C ILE A 111 13.90 -2.78 -1.44
N VAL A 112 13.25 -2.73 -0.28
CA VAL A 112 11.88 -3.19 -0.09
C VAL A 112 10.97 -1.97 -0.02
N LEU A 113 10.02 -1.89 -0.95
CA LEU A 113 9.07 -0.79 -1.04
C LEU A 113 7.69 -1.25 -0.58
N THR A 114 7.14 -0.56 0.39
CA THR A 114 5.75 -0.73 0.84
C THR A 114 4.95 0.53 0.53
N GLY A 115 3.63 0.48 0.57
CA GLY A 115 2.82 1.67 0.70
C GLY A 115 2.93 2.23 2.11
N LYS A 116 2.67 3.52 2.30
CA LYS A 116 2.52 4.12 3.61
C LYS A 116 1.45 3.39 4.42
N GLU A 117 0.32 3.19 3.80
CA GLU A 117 -0.84 2.49 4.36
C GLU A 117 -1.68 1.90 3.22
N THR A 118 -2.71 1.14 3.57
CA THR A 118 -3.71 0.63 2.64
C THR A 118 -5.05 1.34 2.88
N ILE A 119 -5.83 1.60 1.84
CA ILE A 119 -7.10 2.35 1.97
C ILE A 119 -8.19 1.61 2.76
N ASN A 120 -8.04 0.30 2.93
CA ASN A 120 -9.00 -0.55 3.64
C ASN A 120 -8.69 -0.72 5.12
N TYR A 121 -7.43 -0.62 5.55
CA TYR A 121 -7.04 -0.82 6.95
C TYR A 121 -6.35 0.39 7.59
N ASN A 122 -5.70 1.24 6.80
CA ASN A 122 -4.93 2.42 7.28
C ASN A 122 -3.95 2.10 8.41
N GLY A 123 -3.40 0.87 8.42
CA GLY A 123 -2.61 0.37 9.55
C GLY A 123 -1.21 0.98 9.65
N ALA A 124 -0.59 1.32 8.52
CA ALA A 124 0.76 1.90 8.43
C ALA A 124 1.87 1.13 9.20
N GLN A 125 1.72 -0.18 9.37
CA GLN A 125 2.58 -1.00 10.25
C GLN A 125 3.54 -1.91 9.50
N ILE A 126 3.17 -2.39 8.31
CA ILE A 126 3.90 -3.44 7.59
C ILE A 126 5.35 -3.04 7.31
N GLY A 127 5.59 -1.85 6.76
CA GLY A 127 6.93 -1.42 6.35
C GLY A 127 7.92 -1.38 7.51
N SER A 128 7.53 -0.81 8.65
CA SER A 128 8.40 -0.74 9.84
C SER A 128 8.67 -2.13 10.44
N MET A 129 7.65 -3.01 10.48
CA MET A 129 7.83 -4.39 10.95
C MET A 129 8.77 -5.19 10.05
N VAL A 130 8.64 -5.04 8.72
CA VAL A 130 9.53 -5.69 7.76
C VAL A 130 10.97 -5.21 7.94
N ALA A 131 11.18 -3.91 8.11
CA ALA A 131 12.50 -3.33 8.31
C ALA A 131 13.20 -3.87 9.57
N GLU A 132 12.48 -3.88 10.70
CA GLU A 132 12.98 -4.44 11.96
C GLU A 132 13.31 -5.93 11.82
N MET A 133 12.45 -6.71 11.19
CA MET A 133 12.69 -8.14 10.97
C MET A 133 13.89 -8.42 10.03
N LEU A 134 14.22 -7.47 9.16
CA LEU A 134 15.37 -7.54 8.25
C LEU A 134 16.65 -6.96 8.86
N ASP A 135 16.57 -6.31 10.02
CA ASP A 135 17.66 -5.50 10.61
C ASP A 135 18.18 -4.44 9.61
N GLN A 136 17.24 -3.72 8.98
CA GLN A 136 17.51 -2.72 7.94
C GLN A 136 16.92 -1.35 8.31
N PRO A 137 17.56 -0.25 7.85
CA PRO A 137 16.99 1.09 7.99
C PRO A 137 15.57 1.17 7.40
N PHE A 138 14.71 1.98 8.04
CA PHE A 138 13.37 2.27 7.56
C PHE A 138 13.16 3.76 7.31
N VAL A 139 12.75 4.12 6.08
CA VAL A 139 12.36 5.49 5.74
C VAL A 139 10.86 5.53 5.49
N SER A 140 10.12 6.14 6.42
CA SER A 140 8.67 6.26 6.35
C SER A 140 8.24 7.47 5.53
N LEU A 141 7.04 7.39 4.92
CA LEU A 141 6.37 8.52 4.27
C LEU A 141 7.18 9.16 3.12
N ALA A 142 7.98 8.35 2.42
CA ALA A 142 8.84 8.84 1.36
C ALA A 142 8.02 9.32 0.16
N GLN A 143 8.27 10.54 -0.27
CA GLN A 143 7.61 11.19 -1.42
C GLN A 143 8.53 11.28 -2.63
N LYS A 144 9.84 11.21 -2.42
CA LYS A 144 10.83 11.14 -3.50
C LYS A 144 11.88 10.10 -3.15
N LEU A 145 12.45 9.50 -4.16
CA LEU A 145 13.52 8.53 -4.04
C LEU A 145 14.44 8.63 -5.25
N GLU A 146 15.68 8.97 -5.01
CA GLU A 146 16.75 8.91 -6.02
C GLU A 146 17.82 7.95 -5.53
N VAL A 147 18.43 7.20 -6.44
CA VAL A 147 19.48 6.24 -6.11
C VAL A 147 20.70 6.47 -6.98
N SER A 148 21.84 6.65 -6.36
CA SER A 148 23.14 6.80 -7.02
C SER A 148 24.15 5.82 -6.42
N GLY A 149 24.53 4.81 -7.20
CA GLY A 149 25.37 3.73 -6.67
C GLY A 149 24.67 2.97 -5.56
N ASN A 150 25.23 3.00 -4.35
CA ASN A 150 24.70 2.34 -3.16
C ASN A 150 23.99 3.29 -2.19
N THR A 151 23.91 4.57 -2.51
CA THR A 151 23.28 5.59 -1.67
C THR A 151 21.94 6.02 -2.28
N ALA A 152 20.90 6.05 -1.47
CA ALA A 152 19.59 6.58 -1.80
C ALA A 152 19.36 7.89 -1.07
N THR A 153 18.81 8.88 -1.76
CA THR A 153 18.33 10.15 -1.22
C THR A 153 16.81 10.17 -1.29
N LEU A 154 16.16 10.36 -0.16
CA LEU A 154 14.72 10.39 -0.03
C LEU A 154 14.26 11.71 0.55
N GLU A 155 13.09 12.19 0.10
CA GLU A 155 12.39 13.31 0.69
C GLU A 155 11.09 12.82 1.31
N ARG A 156 10.78 13.27 2.53
CA ARG A 156 9.54 12.93 3.23
C ARG A 156 8.95 14.16 3.94
N ASP A 157 7.63 14.20 4.04
CA ASP A 157 6.95 15.21 4.83
C ASP A 157 7.09 14.94 6.32
N VAL A 158 7.35 16.00 7.05
CA VAL A 158 7.33 16.02 8.51
C VAL A 158 6.55 17.22 9.01
N PRO A 159 6.02 17.23 10.23
CA PRO A 159 5.37 18.40 10.78
C PRO A 159 6.26 19.63 10.71
N GLY A 160 5.82 20.64 9.96
CA GLY A 160 6.55 21.90 9.78
C GLY A 160 7.45 21.99 8.55
N GLY A 161 7.52 20.93 7.71
CA GLY A 161 8.31 20.99 6.47
C GLY A 161 8.60 19.65 5.83
N ALA A 162 9.69 19.59 5.08
CA ALA A 162 10.18 18.36 4.46
C ALA A 162 11.58 18.01 5.01
N GLU A 163 11.84 16.73 5.13
CA GLU A 163 13.14 16.19 5.53
C GLU A 163 13.78 15.44 4.36
N VAL A 164 15.07 15.67 4.14
CA VAL A 164 15.87 14.92 3.18
C VAL A 164 16.74 13.94 3.94
N VAL A 165 16.61 12.66 3.60
CA VAL A 165 17.31 11.55 4.26
C VAL A 165 18.21 10.85 3.26
N GLU A 166 19.47 10.60 3.62
CA GLU A 166 20.34 9.71 2.88
C GLU A 166 20.47 8.37 3.61
N VAL A 167 20.38 7.28 2.86
CA VAL A 167 20.48 5.92 3.38
C VAL A 167 21.20 5.02 2.36
N ASN A 168 22.01 4.09 2.86
CA ASN A 168 22.64 3.08 2.00
C ASN A 168 21.74 1.85 1.82
N THR A 169 21.79 1.22 0.66
CA THR A 169 21.17 -0.10 0.44
C THR A 169 21.89 -1.19 1.25
N PRO A 170 21.19 -2.23 1.76
CA PRO A 170 19.76 -2.43 1.64
C PRO A 170 18.96 -1.66 2.69
N PHE A 171 17.75 -1.25 2.35
CA PHE A 171 16.80 -0.59 3.26
C PHE A 171 15.34 -0.83 2.89
N VAL A 172 14.43 -0.48 3.79
CA VAL A 172 12.98 -0.54 3.57
C VAL A 172 12.41 0.87 3.57
N LEU A 173 11.43 1.14 2.72
CA LEU A 173 10.69 2.41 2.72
C LEU A 173 9.19 2.20 2.68
N SER A 174 8.45 3.20 3.13
CA SER A 174 7.03 3.32 2.82
C SER A 174 6.78 4.53 1.92
N ALA A 175 6.22 4.26 0.74
CA ALA A 175 5.93 5.28 -0.25
C ALA A 175 4.65 6.04 0.11
N ALA A 176 4.66 7.34 -0.11
CA ALA A 176 3.53 8.24 0.04
C ALA A 176 3.25 8.99 -1.27
N LYS A 177 2.18 9.76 -1.29
CA LYS A 177 1.81 10.59 -2.43
C LYS A 177 2.96 11.53 -2.83
N GLY A 178 3.29 11.53 -4.11
CA GLY A 178 4.41 12.30 -4.67
C GLY A 178 5.59 11.42 -5.11
N MET A 179 5.67 10.17 -4.64
CA MET A 179 6.74 9.23 -4.98
C MET A 179 6.82 8.97 -6.49
N ALA A 180 5.69 8.85 -7.17
CA ALA A 180 5.58 8.67 -8.61
C ALA A 180 4.18 9.06 -9.10
N GLU A 181 4.04 9.20 -10.42
CA GLU A 181 2.74 9.32 -11.07
C GLU A 181 2.14 7.94 -11.36
N GLN A 182 0.82 7.83 -11.28
CA GLN A 182 0.12 6.59 -11.53
C GLN A 182 0.28 6.14 -12.99
N ARG A 183 0.76 4.91 -13.21
CA ARG A 183 0.93 4.32 -14.53
C ARG A 183 -0.20 3.33 -14.82
N ILE A 184 -1.00 3.60 -15.85
CA ILE A 184 -2.06 2.70 -16.31
C ILE A 184 -1.46 1.64 -17.24
N PRO A 185 -1.77 0.34 -17.05
CA PRO A 185 -1.27 -0.71 -17.93
C PRO A 185 -1.84 -0.55 -19.35
N ASN A 186 -0.98 -0.64 -20.36
CA ASN A 186 -1.38 -0.66 -21.77
C ASN A 186 -1.71 -2.08 -22.24
N MET A 187 -2.29 -2.21 -23.42
CA MET A 187 -2.67 -3.52 -23.99
C MET A 187 -1.49 -4.50 -24.09
N ARG A 188 -0.28 -4.04 -24.44
CA ARG A 188 0.92 -4.89 -24.49
C ARG A 188 1.27 -5.41 -23.09
N GLY A 189 1.24 -4.58 -22.08
CA GLY A 189 1.46 -4.96 -20.67
C GLY A 189 0.44 -5.99 -20.20
N ILE A 190 -0.84 -5.79 -20.51
CA ILE A 190 -1.91 -6.74 -20.17
C ILE A 190 -1.69 -8.11 -20.82
N MET A 191 -1.30 -8.12 -22.10
CA MET A 191 -0.98 -9.38 -22.81
C MET A 191 0.25 -10.07 -22.23
N ALA A 192 1.32 -9.31 -21.96
CA ALA A 192 2.54 -9.85 -21.38
C ALA A 192 2.32 -10.39 -19.95
N ALA A 193 1.48 -9.76 -19.15
CA ALA A 193 1.19 -10.20 -17.80
C ALA A 193 0.60 -11.62 -17.72
N ARG A 194 -0.02 -12.10 -18.78
CA ARG A 194 -0.60 -13.47 -18.81
C ARG A 194 0.47 -14.56 -18.73
N THR A 195 1.67 -14.29 -19.23
CA THR A 195 2.79 -15.24 -19.31
C THR A 195 3.90 -14.95 -18.31
N LYS A 196 3.91 -13.76 -17.69
CA LYS A 196 4.87 -13.44 -16.62
C LYS A 196 4.70 -14.38 -15.44
N ALA A 197 5.83 -14.73 -14.80
CA ALA A 197 5.85 -15.62 -13.65
C ALA A 197 5.03 -15.05 -12.47
N LEU A 198 4.16 -15.88 -11.94
CA LEU A 198 3.51 -15.72 -10.64
C LEU A 198 3.88 -16.98 -9.83
N ASN A 199 4.83 -16.84 -8.94
CA ASN A 199 5.31 -17.92 -8.10
C ASN A 199 4.44 -18.00 -6.83
N VAL A 200 3.84 -19.15 -6.58
CA VAL A 200 3.07 -19.39 -5.36
C VAL A 200 3.94 -20.17 -4.39
N ILE A 201 4.11 -19.62 -3.20
CA ILE A 201 4.92 -20.24 -2.13
C ILE A 201 4.05 -20.47 -0.89
N PRO A 202 4.34 -21.52 -0.11
CA PRO A 202 3.63 -21.75 1.14
C PRO A 202 3.97 -20.66 2.17
N ALA A 203 3.00 -20.34 3.02
CA ALA A 203 3.25 -19.50 4.18
C ALA A 203 4.10 -20.23 5.21
N ILE A 204 4.94 -19.48 5.92
CA ILE A 204 5.63 -19.98 7.11
C ILE A 204 4.69 -19.91 8.33
N GLU A 205 4.89 -20.83 9.25
CA GLU A 205 4.16 -20.81 10.52
C GLU A 205 4.48 -19.54 11.30
N THR A 206 3.45 -18.80 11.68
CA THR A 206 3.57 -17.51 12.35
C THR A 206 2.38 -17.30 13.27
N ALA A 207 2.62 -16.81 14.48
CA ALA A 207 1.56 -16.42 15.40
C ALA A 207 0.70 -15.28 14.83
N GLU A 208 -0.58 -15.35 15.08
CA GLU A 208 -1.52 -14.24 14.90
C GLU A 208 -1.58 -13.43 16.19
N LEU A 209 -1.25 -12.15 16.14
CA LEU A 209 -1.16 -11.31 17.33
C LEU A 209 -2.42 -10.47 17.57
N THR A 210 -3.20 -10.22 16.52
CA THR A 210 -4.43 -9.44 16.58
C THR A 210 -5.52 -10.07 15.72
N SER A 211 -6.78 -9.87 16.11
CA SER A 211 -7.93 -10.30 15.32
C SER A 211 -9.02 -9.22 15.33
N ILE A 212 -9.78 -9.16 14.24
CA ILE A 212 -10.92 -8.25 14.15
C ILE A 212 -12.08 -8.85 14.96
N VAL A 213 -12.57 -8.09 15.93
CA VAL A 213 -13.71 -8.50 16.77
C VAL A 213 -15.03 -8.17 16.08
N SER A 214 -15.17 -6.95 15.57
CA SER A 214 -16.36 -6.51 14.84
C SER A 214 -16.08 -5.28 14.01
N TYR A 215 -16.92 -5.06 13.02
CA TYR A 215 -16.99 -3.85 12.22
C TYR A 215 -18.23 -3.04 12.61
N SER A 216 -18.20 -1.75 12.37
CA SER A 216 -19.38 -0.89 12.46
C SER A 216 -19.36 0.17 11.38
N MET A 217 -20.54 0.53 10.89
CA MET A 217 -20.65 1.68 10.00
C MET A 217 -20.52 2.97 10.81
N PRO A 218 -19.94 4.03 10.23
CA PRO A 218 -19.96 5.33 10.85
C PRO A 218 -21.42 5.78 11.03
N PRO A 219 -21.72 6.62 12.06
CA PRO A 219 -23.06 7.13 12.25
C PRO A 219 -23.55 7.86 11.00
N ALA A 220 -24.85 7.74 10.71
CA ALA A 220 -25.45 8.42 9.57
C ALA A 220 -25.20 9.93 9.69
N LYS A 221 -24.83 10.56 8.58
CA LYS A 221 -24.69 12.01 8.53
C LYS A 221 -26.04 12.66 8.81
N SER A 222 -26.05 13.72 9.64
CA SER A 222 -27.19 14.61 9.79
C SER A 222 -27.50 15.33 8.48
N GLU A 223 -28.71 15.85 8.35
CA GLU A 223 -29.08 16.70 7.20
C GLU A 223 -28.11 17.89 7.09
N SER A 224 -27.77 18.20 5.83
CA SER A 224 -26.92 19.36 5.56
C SER A 224 -27.71 20.64 5.70
N LYS A 225 -27.20 21.60 6.49
CA LYS A 225 -27.77 22.95 6.58
C LYS A 225 -27.11 23.81 5.50
N TYR A 226 -27.91 24.35 4.58
CA TYR A 226 -27.42 25.20 3.51
C TYR A 226 -27.56 26.68 3.92
N ILE A 227 -26.52 27.45 3.74
CA ILE A 227 -26.47 28.90 4.00
C ILE A 227 -26.23 29.60 2.68
N ASP A 228 -27.00 30.64 2.41
CA ASP A 228 -26.83 31.45 1.20
C ASP A 228 -25.43 32.08 1.16
N ALA A 229 -24.86 32.19 -0.04
CA ALA A 229 -23.51 32.74 -0.24
C ALA A 229 -23.37 34.19 0.31
N ASP A 230 -24.45 34.92 0.33
CA ASP A 230 -24.47 36.33 0.82
C ASP A 230 -24.55 36.42 2.38
N LYS A 231 -24.71 35.26 3.07
CA LYS A 231 -24.89 35.20 4.53
C LYS A 231 -23.69 34.57 5.24
N MET A 232 -22.47 34.92 4.84
CA MET A 232 -21.25 34.33 5.43
C MET A 232 -21.13 34.56 6.94
N THR A 233 -21.65 35.67 7.48
CA THR A 233 -21.66 35.94 8.92
C THR A 233 -22.50 34.90 9.66
N GLU A 234 -23.67 34.53 9.13
CA GLU A 234 -24.50 33.47 9.71
C GLU A 234 -23.78 32.11 9.74
N LEU A 235 -23.03 31.77 8.67
CA LEU A 235 -22.20 30.55 8.65
C LEU A 235 -21.15 30.58 9.76
N VAL A 236 -20.43 31.67 9.95
CA VAL A 236 -19.43 31.83 11.00
C VAL A 236 -20.06 31.68 12.38
N GLU A 237 -21.20 32.32 12.62
CA GLU A 237 -21.94 32.21 13.90
C GLU A 237 -22.37 30.78 14.21
N ILE A 238 -22.87 30.04 13.20
CA ILE A 238 -23.24 28.61 13.34
C ILE A 238 -22.01 27.77 13.65
N LEU A 239 -20.91 27.95 12.94
CA LEU A 239 -19.67 27.20 13.16
C LEU A 239 -19.09 27.47 14.55
N HIS A 240 -19.17 28.73 15.02
CA HIS A 240 -18.65 29.12 16.34
C HIS A 240 -19.58 28.72 17.50
N ASN A 241 -20.89 29.03 17.42
CA ASN A 241 -21.80 28.90 18.53
C ASN A 241 -22.54 27.55 18.59
N GLU A 242 -22.93 27.00 17.41
CA GLU A 242 -23.68 25.75 17.34
C GLU A 242 -22.73 24.53 17.18
N ALA A 243 -21.92 24.54 16.14
CA ALA A 243 -21.01 23.43 15.82
C ALA A 243 -19.75 23.42 16.71
N LYS A 244 -19.31 24.56 17.22
CA LYS A 244 -18.13 24.74 18.08
C LYS A 244 -16.85 24.17 17.46
N VAL A 245 -16.64 24.39 16.17
CA VAL A 245 -15.48 23.90 15.41
C VAL A 245 -14.47 24.98 15.06
N ILE A 246 -14.83 26.24 15.26
CA ILE A 246 -13.96 27.40 15.15
C ILE A 246 -14.12 28.32 16.34
#